data_d391fe208d3f79124b11f3b77908f63b
#
_entry.id   d391fe208d3f79124b11f3b77908f63b
#
_cell.length_a   1.000
_cell.length_b   1.000
_cell.length_c   1.000
_cell.angle_alpha   90.00
_cell.angle_beta   90.00
_cell.angle_gamma   90.00
#
_symmetry.space_group_name_H-M   'P 1'
#
loop_
_entity.id
_entity.type
_entity.pdbx_description
1 polymer ?
#
loop_
_entity_poly.entity_id
_entity_poly.type
_entity_poly.pdbx_seq_one_letter_code
_entity_poly.pdbx_strand_id
1 'polypeptide(L)'
;MVEVSAAAPDERAALRQLIELYAYDFSELNRADVGVDGHYGYPKLDAYWIEPDRRPFLFRVDGHHAGFALVKRGAPHDMAEFFVLRKYRRSGVGIAAARAVFARFPGPWQTRQQFANTAATQFWRRAIPVAFDEAANDEGPVQRFVSD
;
A
#
# COMPACT_ATOMS: atom_id res chain seq x y z
N MET A 1 -14.02 1.37 13.06
CA MET A 1 -12.87 2.28 13.02
C MET A 1 -11.63 1.50 12.63
N VAL A 2 -10.82 2.04 11.75
CA VAL A 2 -9.59 1.39 11.32
C VAL A 2 -8.43 1.77 12.24
N GLU A 3 -7.65 0.78 12.64
CA GLU A 3 -6.37 0.98 13.32
C GLU A 3 -5.24 0.75 12.35
N VAL A 4 -4.28 1.66 12.35
CA VAL A 4 -3.06 1.56 11.54
C VAL A 4 -1.87 1.50 12.48
N SER A 5 -1.12 0.41 12.41
CA SER A 5 0.04 0.22 13.27
C SER A 5 1.23 -0.31 12.48
N ALA A 6 2.43 0.03 12.94
CA ALA A 6 3.64 -0.57 12.39
C ALA A 6 3.59 -2.09 12.60
N ALA A 7 3.91 -2.85 11.57
CA ALA A 7 3.94 -4.29 11.67
C ALA A 7 5.18 -4.72 12.48
N ALA A 8 4.94 -5.41 13.59
CA ALA A 8 6.03 -5.93 14.41
C ALA A 8 6.71 -7.13 13.73
N PRO A 9 7.96 -7.47 14.12
CA PRO A 9 8.63 -8.63 13.52
C PRO A 9 7.87 -9.95 13.65
N ASP A 10 7.12 -10.14 14.73
CA ASP A 10 6.29 -11.33 14.91
C ASP A 10 5.00 -11.32 14.07
N GLU A 11 4.70 -10.22 13.40
CA GLU A 11 3.57 -10.10 12.48
C GLU A 11 3.99 -10.28 11.02
N ARG A 12 5.24 -10.63 10.78
CA ARG A 12 5.78 -10.81 9.42
C ARG A 12 5.03 -11.89 8.65
N ALA A 13 4.70 -13.01 9.30
CA ALA A 13 3.99 -14.10 8.64
C ALA A 13 2.59 -13.68 8.19
N ALA A 14 1.88 -12.92 9.02
CA ALA A 14 0.55 -12.39 8.65
C ALA A 14 0.66 -11.43 7.47
N LEU A 15 1.63 -10.52 7.50
CA LEU A 15 1.84 -9.57 6.41
C LEU A 15 2.20 -10.29 5.12
N ARG A 16 3.06 -11.31 5.18
CA ARG A 16 3.43 -12.13 4.02
C ARG A 16 2.20 -12.78 3.39
N GLN A 17 1.28 -13.28 4.21
CA GLN A 17 0.05 -13.89 3.70
C GLN A 17 -0.87 -12.86 3.05
N LEU A 18 -0.99 -11.67 3.63
CA LEU A 18 -1.77 -10.59 3.03
C LEU A 18 -1.18 -10.15 1.68
N ILE A 19 0.15 -10.16 1.56
CA ILE A 19 0.82 -9.83 0.30
C ILE A 19 0.49 -10.88 -0.78
N GLU A 20 0.36 -12.17 -0.42
CA GLU A 20 -0.09 -13.20 -1.37
C GLU A 20 -1.50 -12.92 -1.88
N LEU A 21 -2.42 -12.51 -1.01
CA LEU A 21 -3.77 -12.14 -1.42
C LEU A 21 -3.76 -10.91 -2.32
N TYR A 22 -2.95 -9.92 -1.98
CA TYR A 22 -2.74 -8.73 -2.81
C TYR A 22 -2.20 -9.09 -4.19
N ALA A 23 -1.19 -9.94 -4.25
CA ALA A 23 -0.60 -10.38 -5.51
C ALA A 23 -1.61 -11.15 -6.36
N TYR A 24 -2.42 -11.99 -5.73
CA TYR A 24 -3.50 -12.71 -6.43
C TYR A 24 -4.51 -11.73 -7.01
N ASP A 25 -4.99 -10.78 -6.21
CA ASP A 25 -5.95 -9.77 -6.64
C ASP A 25 -5.38 -8.97 -7.83
N PHE A 26 -4.11 -8.59 -7.75
CA PHE A 26 -3.44 -7.81 -8.78
C PHE A 26 -3.14 -8.62 -10.05
N SER A 27 -3.07 -9.94 -9.96
CA SER A 27 -2.76 -10.82 -11.11
C SER A 27 -3.80 -10.75 -12.20
N GLU A 28 -5.01 -10.32 -11.90
CA GLU A 28 -6.02 -10.03 -12.92
C GLU A 28 -5.52 -8.98 -13.91
N LEU A 29 -4.71 -8.03 -13.44
CA LEU A 29 -4.19 -6.92 -14.25
C LEU A 29 -2.81 -7.24 -14.82
N ASN A 30 -1.88 -7.73 -14.00
CA ASN A 30 -0.49 -7.93 -14.42
C ASN A 30 -0.23 -9.31 -15.01
N ARG A 31 -1.19 -10.25 -14.90
CA ARG A 31 -1.12 -11.59 -15.47
C ARG A 31 0.04 -12.43 -14.90
N ALA A 32 0.47 -12.12 -13.67
CA ALA A 32 1.53 -12.86 -13.02
C ALA A 32 1.08 -14.27 -12.65
N ASP A 33 1.99 -15.22 -12.72
CA ASP A 33 1.77 -16.61 -12.32
C ASP A 33 2.43 -16.88 -10.99
N VAL A 34 1.88 -17.84 -10.23
CA VAL A 34 2.55 -18.35 -9.04
C VAL A 34 3.75 -19.21 -9.42
N GLY A 35 4.70 -19.32 -8.50
CA GLY A 35 5.83 -20.22 -8.65
C GLY A 35 5.43 -21.68 -8.40
N VAL A 36 6.42 -22.57 -8.48
CA VAL A 36 6.21 -24.02 -8.31
C VAL A 36 5.65 -24.37 -6.92
N ASP A 37 5.90 -23.54 -5.93
CA ASP A 37 5.38 -23.69 -4.56
C ASP A 37 3.98 -23.11 -4.36
N GLY A 38 3.39 -22.54 -5.42
CA GLY A 38 2.06 -21.94 -5.36
C GLY A 38 2.03 -20.54 -4.79
N HIS A 39 3.17 -19.92 -4.53
CA HIS A 39 3.27 -18.54 -4.04
C HIS A 39 3.66 -17.59 -5.16
N TYR A 40 3.14 -16.35 -5.07
CA TYR A 40 3.66 -15.25 -5.88
C TYR A 40 5.01 -14.77 -5.36
N GLY A 41 5.15 -14.73 -4.03
CA GLY A 41 6.34 -14.22 -3.37
C GLY A 41 6.42 -12.70 -3.37
N TYR A 42 7.29 -12.18 -2.51
CA TYR A 42 7.66 -10.78 -2.50
C TYR A 42 9.13 -10.69 -2.13
N PRO A 43 10.01 -10.60 -3.12
CA PRO A 43 11.44 -10.54 -2.88
C PRO A 43 11.79 -9.35 -1.97
N LYS A 44 12.70 -9.58 -1.03
CA LYS A 44 13.19 -8.55 -0.10
C LYS A 44 12.13 -8.02 0.87
N LEU A 45 11.06 -8.77 1.13
CA LEU A 45 10.08 -8.36 2.14
C LEU A 45 10.76 -8.07 3.49
N ASP A 46 11.75 -8.88 3.85
CA ASP A 46 12.46 -8.75 5.13
C ASP A 46 13.16 -7.40 5.29
N ALA A 47 13.49 -6.72 4.18
CA ALA A 47 14.09 -5.39 4.21
C ALA A 47 13.22 -4.38 4.97
N TYR A 48 11.91 -4.60 5.04
CA TYR A 48 11.00 -3.70 5.76
C TYR A 48 11.19 -3.74 7.27
N TRP A 49 11.89 -4.75 7.81
CA TRP A 49 12.25 -4.80 9.23
C TRP A 49 13.73 -4.59 9.48
N ILE A 50 14.55 -4.46 8.44
CA ILE A 50 16.01 -4.31 8.52
C ILE A 50 16.44 -2.90 8.12
N GLU A 51 15.92 -2.38 7.00
CA GLU A 51 16.32 -1.08 6.48
C GLU A 51 15.51 0.04 7.15
N PRO A 52 16.16 1.09 7.69
CA PRO A 52 15.46 2.11 8.50
C PRO A 52 14.50 2.99 7.69
N ASP A 53 14.67 3.09 6.37
CA ASP A 53 13.80 3.88 5.50
C ASP A 53 12.58 3.10 5.01
N ARG A 54 12.48 1.80 5.31
CA ARG A 54 11.33 0.97 4.93
C ARG A 54 10.45 0.74 6.12
N ARG A 55 9.14 0.94 5.94
CA ARG A 55 8.16 0.89 7.03
C ARG A 55 6.95 0.06 6.63
N PRO A 56 6.73 -1.07 7.29
CA PRO A 56 5.55 -1.90 7.04
C PRO A 56 4.44 -1.53 8.02
N PHE A 57 3.20 -1.49 7.54
CA PHE A 57 2.01 -1.20 8.33
C PHE A 57 0.94 -2.26 8.12
N LEU A 58 0.22 -2.56 9.19
CA LEU A 58 -0.98 -3.38 9.15
C LEU A 58 -2.21 -2.55 9.51
N PHE A 59 -3.32 -2.84 8.84
CA PHE A 59 -4.62 -2.21 9.12
C PHE A 59 -5.52 -3.24 9.78
N ARG A 60 -6.22 -2.80 10.83
CA ARG A 60 -7.20 -3.65 11.53
C ARG A 60 -8.52 -2.92 11.69
N VAL A 61 -9.61 -3.69 11.60
CA VAL A 61 -10.96 -3.24 11.92
C VAL A 61 -11.52 -4.22 12.93
N ASP A 62 -11.90 -3.72 14.10
CA ASP A 62 -12.40 -4.56 15.20
C ASP A 62 -11.44 -5.71 15.53
N GLY A 63 -10.14 -5.44 15.50
CA GLY A 63 -9.10 -6.42 15.79
C GLY A 63 -8.76 -7.39 14.66
N HIS A 64 -9.50 -7.35 13.55
CA HIS A 64 -9.26 -8.22 12.40
C HIS A 64 -8.39 -7.53 11.35
N HIS A 65 -7.50 -8.32 10.72
CA HIS A 65 -6.71 -7.78 9.61
C HIS A 65 -7.62 -7.28 8.49
N ALA A 66 -7.37 -6.06 8.02
CA ALA A 66 -8.12 -5.44 6.94
C ALA A 66 -7.26 -5.08 5.73
N GLY A 67 -5.94 -5.01 5.90
CA GLY A 67 -5.02 -4.67 4.82
C GLY A 67 -3.64 -4.31 5.32
N PHE A 68 -2.83 -3.76 4.41
CA PHE A 68 -1.46 -3.36 4.75
C PHE A 68 -0.99 -2.22 3.86
N ALA A 69 0.10 -1.58 4.28
CA ALA A 69 0.87 -0.67 3.44
C ALA A 69 2.36 -0.93 3.64
N LEU A 70 3.11 -0.82 2.56
CA LEU A 70 4.56 -0.82 2.59
C LEU A 70 5.02 0.56 2.13
N VAL A 71 5.77 1.25 2.99
CA VAL A 71 6.22 2.61 2.73
C VAL A 71 7.74 2.63 2.61
N LYS A 72 8.25 3.34 1.62
CA LYS A 72 9.66 3.70 1.56
C LYS A 72 9.78 5.19 1.85
N ARG A 73 10.45 5.53 2.95
CA ARG A 73 10.69 6.92 3.32
C ARG A 73 11.76 7.54 2.43
N GLY A 74 11.57 8.80 2.11
CA GLY A 74 12.53 9.54 1.30
C GLY A 74 11.99 10.92 0.94
N ALA A 75 12.55 11.51 -0.07
CA ALA A 75 12.12 12.79 -0.61
C ALA A 75 11.88 12.65 -2.12
N PRO A 76 10.70 12.19 -2.54
CA PRO A 76 9.47 11.98 -1.76
C PRO A 76 9.41 10.64 -1.04
N HIS A 77 8.59 10.54 0.00
CA HIS A 77 8.14 9.26 0.52
C HIS A 77 7.31 8.55 -0.55
N ASP A 78 7.39 7.23 -0.59
CA ASP A 78 6.71 6.43 -1.60
C ASP A 78 5.78 5.41 -0.93
N MET A 79 4.52 5.41 -1.35
CA MET A 79 3.58 4.35 -0.98
C MET A 79 3.86 3.17 -1.91
N ALA A 80 4.83 2.33 -1.53
CA ALA A 80 5.32 1.26 -2.39
C ALA A 80 4.25 0.22 -2.69
N GLU A 81 3.50 -0.20 -1.64
CA GLU A 81 2.38 -1.14 -1.78
C GLU A 81 1.26 -0.72 -0.84
N PHE A 82 0.02 -0.97 -1.25
CA PHE A 82 -1.16 -0.65 -0.44
C PHE A 82 -2.29 -1.60 -0.84
N PHE A 83 -2.93 -2.20 0.16
CA PHE A 83 -3.97 -3.18 -0.09
C PHE A 83 -5.02 -3.18 1.02
N VAL A 84 -6.28 -3.25 0.62
CA VAL A 84 -7.42 -3.46 1.53
C VAL A 84 -8.14 -4.71 1.09
N LEU A 85 -8.38 -5.62 2.03
CA LEU A 85 -9.14 -6.85 1.77
C LEU A 85 -10.54 -6.50 1.23
N ARG A 86 -11.05 -7.28 0.31
CA ARG A 86 -12.33 -7.00 -0.38
C ARG A 86 -13.47 -6.76 0.57
N LYS A 87 -13.54 -7.51 1.68
CA LYS A 87 -14.58 -7.35 2.71
C LYS A 87 -14.68 -5.90 3.21
N TYR A 88 -13.54 -5.21 3.29
CA TYR A 88 -13.46 -3.88 3.90
C TYR A 88 -13.43 -2.75 2.86
N ARG A 89 -13.55 -3.07 1.59
CA ARG A 89 -13.60 -2.05 0.55
C ARG A 89 -14.93 -1.33 0.54
N ARG A 90 -14.94 -0.10 0.00
CA ARG A 90 -16.14 0.76 -0.15
C ARG A 90 -16.81 1.10 1.18
N SER A 91 -16.03 1.08 2.28
CA SER A 91 -16.51 1.41 3.62
C SER A 91 -15.73 2.55 4.27
N GLY A 92 -14.84 3.21 3.50
CA GLY A 92 -13.99 4.28 4.02
C GLY A 92 -12.71 3.79 4.70
N VAL A 93 -12.52 2.49 4.87
CA VAL A 93 -11.33 1.93 5.53
C VAL A 93 -10.06 2.29 4.76
N GLY A 94 -10.07 2.15 3.45
CA GLY A 94 -8.90 2.43 2.62
C GLY A 94 -8.47 3.89 2.71
N ILE A 95 -9.40 4.82 2.61
CA ILE A 95 -9.10 6.25 2.69
C ILE A 95 -8.58 6.60 4.08
N ALA A 96 -9.23 6.12 5.14
CA ALA A 96 -8.80 6.39 6.50
C ALA A 96 -7.40 5.82 6.76
N ALA A 97 -7.12 4.60 6.29
CA ALA A 97 -5.81 3.98 6.43
C ALA A 97 -4.73 4.75 5.69
N ALA A 98 -4.99 5.13 4.43
CA ALA A 98 -4.03 5.90 3.63
C ALA A 98 -3.68 7.22 4.30
N ARG A 99 -4.68 7.95 4.77
CA ARG A 99 -4.47 9.24 5.45
C ARG A 99 -3.71 9.09 6.76
N ALA A 100 -3.97 8.03 7.51
CA ALA A 100 -3.21 7.75 8.72
C ALA A 100 -1.73 7.48 8.42
N VAL A 101 -1.43 6.79 7.33
CA VAL A 101 -0.05 6.55 6.90
C VAL A 101 0.62 7.85 6.46
N PHE A 102 -0.04 8.67 5.64
CA PHE A 102 0.50 9.97 5.22
C PHE A 102 0.84 10.84 6.43
N ALA A 103 -0.03 10.87 7.44
CA ALA A 103 0.16 11.69 8.64
C ALA A 103 1.37 11.23 9.48
N ARG A 104 1.80 9.98 9.35
CA ARG A 104 2.97 9.46 10.06
C ARG A 104 4.27 10.07 9.58
N PHE A 105 4.34 10.47 8.32
CA PHE A 105 5.58 10.95 7.70
C PHE A 105 5.30 12.26 6.96
N PRO A 106 5.35 13.40 7.65
CA PRO A 106 5.18 14.70 6.99
C PRO A 106 6.23 14.91 5.90
N GLY A 107 5.88 15.73 4.92
CA GLY A 107 6.77 16.07 3.83
C GLY A 107 6.25 15.60 2.47
N PRO A 108 7.11 15.59 1.44
CA PRO A 108 6.69 15.22 0.09
C PRO A 108 6.40 13.73 -0.01
N TRP A 109 5.33 13.41 -0.74
CA TRP A 109 4.86 12.07 -1.00
C TRP A 109 4.62 11.85 -2.48
N GLN A 110 4.70 10.58 -2.90
CA GLN A 110 4.17 10.16 -4.19
C GLN A 110 3.37 8.87 -4.04
N THR A 111 2.35 8.73 -4.89
CA THR A 111 1.63 7.49 -5.14
C THR A 111 1.70 7.18 -6.61
N ARG A 112 1.80 5.89 -6.97
CA ARG A 112 2.01 5.46 -8.36
C ARG A 112 1.09 4.30 -8.67
N GLN A 113 0.56 4.28 -9.89
CA GLN A 113 -0.29 3.17 -10.36
C GLN A 113 0.12 2.79 -11.78
N GLN A 114 -0.21 1.57 -12.17
CA GLN A 114 -0.12 1.16 -13.57
C GLN A 114 -1.33 1.68 -14.34
N PHE A 115 -1.17 1.95 -15.63
CA PHE A 115 -2.26 2.46 -16.47
C PHE A 115 -3.50 1.57 -16.40
N ALA A 116 -3.33 0.25 -16.38
CA ALA A 116 -4.46 -0.68 -16.34
C ALA A 116 -5.24 -0.64 -15.02
N ASN A 117 -4.64 -0.12 -13.95
CA ASN A 117 -5.26 -0.10 -12.62
C ASN A 117 -6.02 1.20 -12.38
N THR A 118 -7.07 1.42 -13.17
CA THR A 118 -7.88 2.66 -13.11
C THR A 118 -8.58 2.81 -11.76
N ALA A 119 -9.00 1.71 -11.15
CA ALA A 119 -9.64 1.74 -9.83
C ALA A 119 -8.69 2.30 -8.77
N ALA A 120 -7.43 1.90 -8.79
CA ALA A 120 -6.43 2.43 -7.86
C ALA A 120 -6.16 3.92 -8.11
N THR A 121 -6.07 4.33 -9.37
CA THR A 121 -5.88 5.75 -9.69
C THR A 121 -7.03 6.60 -9.14
N GLN A 122 -8.27 6.16 -9.33
CA GLN A 122 -9.43 6.86 -8.78
C GLN A 122 -9.41 6.87 -7.25
N PHE A 123 -8.99 5.76 -6.64
CA PHE A 123 -8.84 5.68 -5.18
C PHE A 123 -7.86 6.73 -4.66
N TRP A 124 -6.67 6.80 -5.23
CA TRP A 124 -5.64 7.73 -4.75
C TRP A 124 -6.03 9.18 -4.95
N ARG A 125 -6.71 9.50 -6.05
CA ARG A 125 -7.23 10.85 -6.26
C ARG A 125 -8.20 11.27 -5.16
N ARG A 126 -8.96 10.33 -4.60
CA ARG A 126 -9.87 10.61 -3.47
C ARG A 126 -9.17 10.57 -2.11
N ALA A 127 -8.20 9.67 -1.95
CA ALA A 127 -7.54 9.43 -0.66
C ALA A 127 -6.57 10.55 -0.28
N ILE A 128 -5.91 11.17 -1.24
CA ILE A 128 -4.95 12.24 -0.97
C ILE A 128 -5.71 13.44 -0.39
N PRO A 129 -5.36 13.88 0.86
CA PRO A 129 -6.20 14.85 1.59
C PRO A 129 -5.93 16.31 1.23
N VAL A 130 -4.99 16.58 0.34
CA VAL A 130 -4.57 17.92 -0.05
C VAL A 130 -4.50 18.02 -1.57
N ALA A 131 -4.30 19.22 -2.08
CA ALA A 131 -4.06 19.42 -3.51
C ALA A 131 -2.82 18.64 -3.95
N PHE A 132 -2.85 18.06 -5.14
CA PHE A 132 -1.76 17.27 -5.66
C PHE A 132 -1.56 17.53 -7.14
N ASP A 133 -0.33 17.31 -7.61
CA ASP A 133 0.01 17.28 -9.03
C ASP A 133 -0.06 15.84 -9.53
N GLU A 134 -0.49 15.66 -10.76
CA GLU A 134 -0.50 14.35 -11.39
C GLU A 134 0.20 14.43 -12.74
N ALA A 135 1.10 13.49 -12.97
CA ALA A 135 1.77 13.30 -14.25
C ALA A 135 1.81 11.80 -14.54
N ALA A 136 2.23 11.42 -15.72
CA ALA A 136 2.38 10.00 -16.07
C ALA A 136 3.83 9.74 -16.44
N ASN A 137 4.34 8.57 -16.05
CA ASN A 137 5.58 8.02 -16.57
C ASN A 137 5.23 6.86 -17.53
N ASP A 138 6.22 6.08 -17.94
CA ASP A 138 6.02 4.96 -18.87
C ASP A 138 5.13 3.86 -18.30
N GLU A 139 4.98 3.78 -16.97
CA GLU A 139 4.21 2.74 -16.31
C GLU A 139 2.78 3.18 -15.97
N GLY A 140 2.57 4.45 -15.68
CA GLY A 140 1.25 4.94 -15.33
C GLY A 140 1.25 6.29 -14.62
N PRO A 141 0.10 6.67 -14.05
CA PRO A 141 -0.04 7.93 -13.32
C PRO A 141 0.79 7.98 -12.03
N VAL A 142 1.26 9.17 -11.71
CA VAL A 142 1.98 9.46 -10.47
C VAL A 142 1.36 10.73 -9.87
N GLN A 143 0.91 10.64 -8.62
CA GLN A 143 0.45 11.80 -7.87
C GLN A 143 1.55 12.25 -6.90
N ARG A 144 1.76 13.55 -6.80
CA ARG A 144 2.74 14.15 -5.88
C ARG A 144 2.07 15.24 -5.06
N PHE A 145 2.35 15.23 -3.77
CA PHE A 145 1.77 16.17 -2.82
C PHE A 145 2.66 16.30 -1.58
N VAL A 146 2.33 17.25 -0.73
CA VAL A 146 3.03 17.44 0.55
C VAL A 146 2.05 17.16 1.68
N SER A 147 2.40 16.23 2.55
CA SER A 147 1.63 15.92 3.75
C SER A 147 2.09 16.80 4.92
N ASP A 148 1.13 17.30 5.66
CA ASP A 148 1.40 18.13 6.85
C ASP A 148 1.91 17.31 8.03
#